data_89ccabfc8593445fa6d999dd132ba7b3
#
_entry.id   89ccabfc8593445fa6d999dd132ba7b3
#
_cell.length_a   1.000
_cell.length_b   1.000
_cell.length_c   1.000
_cell.angle_alpha   90.00
_cell.angle_beta   90.00
_cell.angle_gamma   90.00
#
_symmetry.space_group_name_H-M   'P 1'
#
loop_
_entity.id
_entity.type
_entity.pdbx_description
1 polymer ?
#
loop_
_entity_poly.entity_id
_entity_poly.type
_entity_poly.pdbx_seq_one_letter_code
_entity_poly.pdbx_strand_id
1 'polypeptide(L)'
;MTIDEQGAARVQDSADVDDRATIGAGTTIWHLAQVREDAVVGSGCIVGRGAYVGPGVRLGDGCKLQNYALVYEPAVLEDGVFVGPAAVLTNDLYPRAVTPDGTVKTGDDWQAVGVTIRTGAAIGARAVCVAPVTIGRWATVAAGAVVTA
;
A
#
# COMPACT_ATOMS: atom_id res chain seq x y z
N MET A 1 -13.10 -8.02 -18.90
CA MET A 1 -12.49 -8.95 -17.93
C MET A 1 -13.57 -9.86 -17.38
N THR A 2 -13.38 -11.15 -17.49
CA THR A 2 -14.28 -12.16 -16.96
C THR A 2 -13.91 -12.48 -15.52
N ILE A 3 -14.90 -12.55 -14.63
CA ILE A 3 -14.75 -13.21 -13.34
C ILE A 3 -14.77 -14.69 -13.64
N ASP A 4 -13.75 -15.44 -13.27
CA ASP A 4 -13.91 -16.86 -13.28
C ASP A 4 -14.88 -17.25 -12.15
N GLU A 5 -15.66 -18.27 -12.38
CA GLU A 5 -16.68 -18.75 -11.42
C GLU A 5 -16.03 -19.32 -10.13
N GLN A 6 -14.71 -19.40 -10.07
CA GLN A 6 -13.94 -19.97 -8.95
C GLN A 6 -13.31 -18.90 -8.07
N GLY A 7 -13.54 -17.61 -8.35
CA GLY A 7 -13.05 -16.51 -7.53
C GLY A 7 -11.59 -16.15 -7.70
N ALA A 8 -10.98 -16.41 -8.87
CA ALA A 8 -9.62 -15.95 -9.16
C ALA A 8 -9.51 -14.43 -9.07
N ALA A 9 -8.30 -13.94 -8.91
CA ALA A 9 -8.03 -12.52 -8.95
C ALA A 9 -8.37 -11.92 -10.32
N ARG A 10 -8.87 -10.70 -10.33
CA ARG A 10 -9.18 -9.93 -11.54
C ARG A 10 -8.22 -8.78 -11.66
N VAL A 11 -7.42 -8.78 -12.71
CA VAL A 11 -6.43 -7.73 -12.97
C VAL A 11 -6.80 -7.02 -14.26
N GLN A 12 -7.02 -5.72 -14.20
CA GLN A 12 -7.32 -4.91 -15.39
C GLN A 12 -6.09 -4.83 -16.30
N ASP A 13 -6.31 -4.81 -17.62
CA ASP A 13 -5.22 -4.86 -18.60
C ASP A 13 -4.20 -3.73 -18.44
N SER A 14 -4.63 -2.55 -17.98
CA SER A 14 -3.74 -1.41 -17.77
C SER A 14 -3.02 -1.42 -16.43
N ALA A 15 -3.30 -2.38 -15.55
CA ALA A 15 -2.59 -2.50 -14.30
C ALA A 15 -1.18 -3.10 -14.53
N ASP A 16 -0.22 -2.60 -13.77
CA ASP A 16 1.16 -3.08 -13.79
C ASP A 16 1.40 -3.96 -12.56
N VAL A 17 1.24 -5.26 -12.71
CA VAL A 17 1.44 -6.24 -11.64
C VAL A 17 2.67 -7.09 -11.96
N ASP A 18 3.68 -7.01 -11.11
CA ASP A 18 4.89 -7.80 -11.27
C ASP A 18 4.58 -9.30 -11.12
N ASP A 19 5.20 -10.13 -11.96
CA ASP A 19 5.00 -11.59 -11.95
C ASP A 19 5.39 -12.25 -10.62
N ARG A 20 6.23 -11.60 -9.84
CA ARG A 20 6.66 -12.09 -8.51
C ARG A 20 5.70 -11.69 -7.39
N ALA A 21 4.70 -10.86 -7.69
CA ALA A 21 3.66 -10.54 -6.72
C ALA A 21 2.69 -11.71 -6.56
N THR A 22 2.13 -11.85 -5.36
CA THR A 22 1.08 -12.84 -5.07
C THR A 22 -0.23 -12.13 -4.85
N ILE A 23 -1.25 -12.47 -5.62
CA ILE A 23 -2.58 -11.87 -5.54
C ILE A 23 -3.60 -12.95 -5.15
N GLY A 24 -4.27 -12.78 -4.02
CA GLY A 24 -5.25 -13.73 -3.52
C GLY A 24 -6.53 -13.79 -4.34
N ALA A 25 -7.26 -14.89 -4.18
CA ALA A 25 -8.51 -15.13 -4.88
C ALA A 25 -9.55 -14.04 -4.57
N GLY A 26 -10.35 -13.68 -5.57
CA GLY A 26 -11.42 -12.67 -5.42
C GLY A 26 -10.93 -11.23 -5.31
N THR A 27 -9.63 -10.98 -5.37
CA THR A 27 -9.06 -9.64 -5.37
C THR A 27 -9.19 -9.00 -6.74
N THR A 28 -9.51 -7.72 -6.76
CA THR A 28 -9.58 -6.91 -7.98
C THR A 28 -8.49 -5.85 -7.98
N ILE A 29 -7.67 -5.85 -9.03
CA ILE A 29 -6.66 -4.80 -9.28
C ILE A 29 -7.19 -3.93 -10.42
N TRP A 30 -7.45 -2.67 -10.11
CA TRP A 30 -8.07 -1.74 -11.05
C TRP A 30 -7.05 -1.10 -12.00
N HIS A 31 -7.56 -0.34 -12.95
CA HIS A 31 -6.78 0.33 -14.00
C HIS A 31 -5.63 1.15 -13.42
N LEU A 32 -4.47 1.10 -14.06
CA LEU A 32 -3.28 1.90 -13.76
C LEU A 32 -2.71 1.68 -12.34
N ALA A 33 -3.22 0.71 -11.59
CA ALA A 33 -2.61 0.33 -10.33
C ALA A 33 -1.26 -0.33 -10.58
N GLN A 34 -0.31 -0.14 -9.67
CA GLN A 34 0.97 -0.82 -9.71
C GLN A 34 1.17 -1.67 -8.47
N VAL A 35 1.48 -2.93 -8.66
CA VAL A 35 1.84 -3.87 -7.59
C VAL A 35 3.24 -4.40 -7.90
N ARG A 36 4.16 -4.09 -7.00
CA ARG A 36 5.57 -4.37 -7.21
C ARG A 36 5.94 -5.82 -6.86
N GLU A 37 7.18 -6.13 -7.14
CA GLU A 37 7.79 -7.43 -6.87
C GLU A 37 7.67 -7.85 -5.40
N ASP A 38 7.44 -9.13 -5.18
CA ASP A 38 7.34 -9.76 -3.85
C ASP A 38 6.22 -9.22 -2.95
N ALA A 39 5.39 -8.31 -3.46
CA ALA A 39 4.20 -7.89 -2.73
C ALA A 39 3.24 -9.08 -2.55
N VAL A 40 2.60 -9.15 -1.40
CA VAL A 40 1.60 -10.16 -1.10
C VAL A 40 0.27 -9.47 -0.81
N VAL A 41 -0.69 -9.66 -1.69
CA VAL A 41 -2.06 -9.14 -1.53
C VAL A 41 -2.97 -10.31 -1.21
N GLY A 42 -3.69 -10.20 -0.11
CA GLY A 42 -4.61 -11.25 0.35
C GLY A 42 -5.81 -11.46 -0.57
N SER A 43 -6.75 -12.25 -0.11
CA SER A 43 -7.98 -12.57 -0.83
C SER A 43 -9.05 -11.50 -0.62
N GLY A 44 -9.92 -11.31 -1.62
CA GLY A 44 -11.06 -10.42 -1.51
C GLY A 44 -10.70 -8.94 -1.35
N CYS A 45 -9.51 -8.55 -1.77
CA CYS A 45 -9.04 -7.15 -1.70
C CYS A 45 -9.51 -6.35 -2.91
N ILE A 46 -9.47 -5.04 -2.76
CA ILE A 46 -9.60 -4.08 -3.86
C ILE A 46 -8.36 -3.20 -3.86
N VAL A 47 -7.71 -3.12 -5.00
CA VAL A 47 -6.63 -2.17 -5.26
C VAL A 47 -7.13 -1.20 -6.32
N GLY A 48 -7.42 0.02 -5.90
CA GLY A 48 -8.09 1.03 -6.70
C GLY A 48 -7.22 1.58 -7.83
N ARG A 49 -7.86 2.36 -8.70
CA ARG A 49 -7.19 3.00 -9.83
C ARG A 49 -5.96 3.77 -9.39
N GLY A 50 -4.83 3.52 -10.04
CA GLY A 50 -3.59 4.26 -9.79
C GLY A 50 -2.99 4.06 -8.41
N ALA A 51 -3.51 3.13 -7.60
CA ALA A 51 -2.92 2.81 -6.31
C ALA A 51 -1.55 2.16 -6.48
N TYR A 52 -0.67 2.40 -5.52
CA TYR A 52 0.68 1.85 -5.51
C TYR A 52 0.88 0.91 -4.33
N VAL A 53 1.34 -0.29 -4.61
CA VAL A 53 1.73 -1.30 -3.63
C VAL A 53 3.20 -1.61 -3.84
N GLY A 54 4.04 -1.17 -2.92
CA GLY A 54 5.49 -1.25 -3.06
C GLY A 54 6.07 -2.66 -2.91
N PRO A 55 7.37 -2.81 -3.19
CA PRO A 55 8.04 -4.11 -3.10
C PRO A 55 7.87 -4.76 -1.73
N GLY A 56 7.50 -6.03 -1.68
CA GLY A 56 7.39 -6.77 -0.43
C GLY A 56 6.29 -6.30 0.53
N VAL A 57 5.46 -5.36 0.15
CA VAL A 57 4.32 -4.91 0.96
C VAL A 57 3.36 -6.08 1.18
N ARG A 58 2.79 -6.17 2.38
CA ARG A 58 1.85 -7.23 2.73
C ARG A 58 0.48 -6.65 3.05
N LEU A 59 -0.52 -7.09 2.32
CA LEU A 59 -1.93 -6.81 2.60
C LEU A 59 -2.61 -8.09 3.03
N GLY A 60 -3.30 -8.06 4.16
CA GLY A 60 -4.17 -9.16 4.59
C GLY A 60 -5.40 -9.29 3.70
N ASP A 61 -6.35 -10.13 4.14
CA ASP A 61 -7.57 -10.36 3.40
C ASP A 61 -8.57 -9.21 3.56
N GLY A 62 -9.37 -8.96 2.53
CA GLY A 62 -10.44 -7.99 2.58
C GLY A 62 -9.99 -6.53 2.71
N CYS A 63 -8.74 -6.21 2.40
CA CYS A 63 -8.26 -4.83 2.39
C CYS A 63 -8.82 -4.08 1.19
N LYS A 64 -9.08 -2.79 1.40
CA LYS A 64 -9.51 -1.88 0.33
C LYS A 64 -8.57 -0.69 0.24
N LEU A 65 -7.78 -0.65 -0.82
CA LEU A 65 -7.01 0.53 -1.18
C LEU A 65 -7.81 1.32 -2.21
N GLN A 66 -8.19 2.53 -1.86
CA GLN A 66 -8.94 3.39 -2.76
C GLN A 66 -8.01 4.01 -3.83
N ASN A 67 -8.61 4.71 -4.79
CA ASN A 67 -7.87 5.26 -5.92
C ASN A 67 -6.70 6.12 -5.46
N TYR A 68 -5.54 5.91 -6.06
CA TYR A 68 -4.30 6.65 -5.80
C TYR A 68 -3.78 6.58 -4.36
N ALA A 69 -4.21 5.60 -3.58
CA ALA A 69 -3.56 5.30 -2.32
C ALA A 69 -2.12 4.82 -2.57
N LEU A 70 -1.16 5.32 -1.81
CA LEU A 70 0.26 5.02 -2.00
C LEU A 70 0.78 4.27 -0.78
N VAL A 71 1.04 2.99 -0.95
CA VAL A 71 1.47 2.09 0.12
C VAL A 71 2.91 1.67 -0.15
N TYR A 72 3.83 2.40 0.46
CA TYR A 72 5.25 2.16 0.29
C TYR A 72 5.78 1.05 1.20
N GLU A 73 6.79 0.36 0.72
CA GLU A 73 7.49 -0.68 1.46
C GLU A 73 8.21 -0.11 2.70
N PRO A 74 8.33 -0.86 3.77
CA PRO A 74 7.86 -2.20 4.04
C PRO A 74 6.52 -2.27 4.79
N ALA A 75 5.52 -1.55 4.33
CA ALA A 75 4.23 -1.50 5.00
C ALA A 75 3.60 -2.88 5.17
N VAL A 76 2.91 -3.06 6.30
CA VAL A 76 2.11 -4.24 6.61
C VAL A 76 0.71 -3.80 7.01
N LEU A 77 -0.29 -4.25 6.25
CA LEU A 77 -1.70 -4.03 6.53
C LEU A 77 -2.34 -5.37 6.89
N GLU A 78 -2.92 -5.45 8.08
CA GLU A 78 -3.66 -6.63 8.52
C GLU A 78 -5.03 -6.70 7.82
N ASP A 79 -5.83 -7.72 8.15
CA ASP A 79 -7.11 -7.96 7.48
C ASP A 79 -8.09 -6.80 7.63
N GLY A 80 -8.87 -6.55 6.59
CA GLY A 80 -9.97 -5.60 6.62
C GLY A 80 -9.57 -4.13 6.72
N VAL A 81 -8.33 -3.79 6.41
CA VAL A 81 -7.85 -2.40 6.46
C VAL A 81 -8.36 -1.62 5.26
N PHE A 82 -8.88 -0.42 5.53
CA PHE A 82 -9.30 0.54 4.51
C PHE A 82 -8.27 1.67 4.40
N VAL A 83 -7.83 1.96 3.19
CA VAL A 83 -6.97 3.11 2.91
C VAL A 83 -7.69 4.02 1.92
N GLY A 84 -8.01 5.23 2.36
CA GLY A 84 -8.77 6.21 1.59
C GLY A 84 -8.04 6.73 0.35
N PRO A 85 -8.78 7.38 -0.57
CA PRO A 85 -8.19 7.87 -1.81
C PRO A 85 -7.09 8.88 -1.54
N ALA A 86 -5.99 8.73 -2.28
CA ALA A 86 -4.80 9.58 -2.21
C ALA A 86 -4.14 9.65 -0.81
N ALA A 87 -4.45 8.72 0.09
CA ALA A 87 -3.71 8.58 1.35
C ALA A 87 -2.33 8.01 1.08
N VAL A 88 -1.36 8.38 1.91
CA VAL A 88 0.05 8.01 1.74
C VAL A 88 0.59 7.36 3.00
N LEU A 89 1.17 6.18 2.86
CA LEU A 89 2.00 5.56 3.89
C LEU A 89 3.46 5.75 3.49
N THR A 90 4.21 6.55 4.24
CA THR A 90 5.59 6.87 3.89
C THR A 90 6.56 5.75 4.30
N ASN A 91 7.83 5.86 3.91
CA ASN A 91 8.84 4.85 4.23
C ASN A 91 10.25 5.41 4.44
N ASP A 92 10.41 6.72 4.43
CA ASP A 92 11.72 7.34 4.63
C ASP A 92 11.64 8.36 5.77
N LEU A 93 12.35 8.09 6.86
CA LEU A 93 12.34 8.94 8.05
C LEU A 93 13.02 10.29 7.77
N TYR A 94 14.03 10.31 6.92
CA TYR A 94 14.81 11.49 6.56
C TYR A 94 14.87 11.67 5.05
N PRO A 95 13.75 12.01 4.39
CA PRO A 95 13.70 12.08 2.93
C PRO A 95 14.60 13.23 2.41
N ARG A 96 15.59 12.86 1.63
CA ARG A 96 16.52 13.75 0.96
C ARG A 96 16.94 13.15 -0.37
N ALA A 97 17.09 13.97 -1.37
CA ALA A 97 17.59 13.54 -2.67
C ALA A 97 19.11 13.33 -2.67
N VAL A 98 19.81 14.02 -1.79
CA VAL A 98 21.27 14.01 -1.74
C VAL A 98 21.78 13.75 -0.33
N THR A 99 22.99 13.23 -0.25
CA THR A 99 23.76 13.12 1.00
C THR A 99 24.27 14.50 1.44
N PRO A 100 24.78 14.65 2.68
CA PRO A 100 25.28 15.95 3.16
C PRO A 100 26.36 16.60 2.30
N ASP A 101 27.12 15.83 1.52
CA ASP A 101 28.14 16.33 0.61
C ASP A 101 27.58 16.71 -0.79
N GLY A 102 26.27 16.59 -1.00
CA GLY A 102 25.60 16.93 -2.26
C GLY A 102 25.57 15.82 -3.30
N THR A 103 26.05 14.62 -2.98
CA THR A 103 26.00 13.47 -3.88
C THR A 103 24.57 12.91 -3.92
N VAL A 104 24.08 12.57 -5.12
CA VAL A 104 22.76 11.95 -5.27
C VAL A 104 22.70 10.63 -4.51
N LYS A 105 21.69 10.49 -3.64
CA LYS A 105 21.47 9.26 -2.89
C LYS A 105 21.11 8.09 -3.81
N THR A 106 21.58 6.92 -3.40
CA THR A 106 21.23 5.63 -3.98
C THR A 106 20.48 4.76 -2.93
N GLY A 107 20.09 3.55 -3.31
CA GLY A 107 19.46 2.62 -2.38
C GLY A 107 20.29 2.28 -1.14
N ASP A 108 21.61 2.47 -1.20
CA ASP A 108 22.51 2.20 -0.07
C ASP A 108 22.59 3.36 0.94
N ASP A 109 22.05 4.50 0.61
CA ASP A 109 22.19 5.74 1.40
C ASP A 109 21.02 6.00 2.35
N TRP A 110 20.03 5.10 2.40
CA TRP A 110 18.88 5.23 3.27
C TRP A 110 18.35 3.87 3.72
N GLN A 111 17.56 3.86 4.77
CA GLN A 111 16.92 2.67 5.27
C GLN A 111 15.41 2.86 5.28
N ALA A 112 14.69 1.94 4.65
CA ALA A 112 13.24 1.95 4.67
C ALA A 112 12.72 1.65 6.07
N VAL A 113 11.75 2.45 6.53
CA VAL A 113 10.97 2.21 7.75
C VAL A 113 9.50 2.14 7.36
N GLY A 114 8.71 1.35 8.06
CA GLY A 114 7.37 1.00 7.61
C GLY A 114 6.24 1.48 8.49
N VAL A 115 5.07 1.53 7.87
CA VAL A 115 3.78 1.72 8.55
C VAL A 115 3.14 0.35 8.75
N THR A 116 2.70 0.08 9.98
CA THR A 116 1.87 -1.10 10.27
C THR A 116 0.45 -0.64 10.58
N ILE A 117 -0.52 -1.21 9.88
CA ILE A 117 -1.94 -0.91 10.12
C ILE A 117 -2.61 -2.20 10.54
N ARG A 118 -3.19 -2.19 11.73
CA ARG A 118 -3.77 -3.39 12.32
C ARG A 118 -5.21 -3.59 11.86
N THR A 119 -5.71 -4.79 12.10
CA THR A 119 -7.01 -5.29 11.65
C THR A 119 -8.13 -4.27 11.78
N GLY A 120 -8.86 -4.05 10.69
CA GLY A 120 -10.08 -3.27 10.64
C GLY A 120 -9.88 -1.75 10.74
N ALA A 121 -8.66 -1.26 10.84
CA ALA A 121 -8.42 0.18 10.89
C ALA A 121 -8.73 0.85 9.54
N ALA A 122 -9.13 2.10 9.60
CA ALA A 122 -9.50 2.91 8.44
C ALA A 122 -8.67 4.19 8.38
N ILE A 123 -8.04 4.43 7.25
CA ILE A 123 -7.27 5.64 6.98
C ILE A 123 -8.09 6.53 6.04
N GLY A 124 -8.43 7.73 6.49
CA GLY A 124 -9.23 8.67 5.73
C GLY A 124 -8.52 9.20 4.48
N ALA A 125 -9.32 9.75 3.56
CA ALA A 125 -8.82 10.31 2.30
C ALA A 125 -7.70 11.33 2.54
N ARG A 126 -6.63 11.27 1.76
CA ARG A 126 -5.48 12.19 1.82
C ARG A 126 -4.77 12.26 3.18
N ALA A 127 -5.03 11.33 4.08
CA ALA A 127 -4.25 11.24 5.30
C ALA A 127 -2.82 10.77 4.98
N VAL A 128 -1.87 11.18 5.79
CA VAL A 128 -0.48 10.77 5.68
C VAL A 128 -0.07 10.07 6.96
N CYS A 129 0.32 8.82 6.86
CA CYS A 129 0.95 8.08 7.97
C CYS A 129 2.47 8.14 7.78
N VAL A 130 3.13 8.84 8.67
CA VAL A 130 4.59 9.05 8.59
C VAL A 130 5.30 7.90 9.32
N ALA A 131 6.00 7.08 8.56
CA ALA A 131 6.74 5.94 9.09
C ALA A 131 7.92 6.38 9.98
N PRO A 132 8.28 5.61 11.03
CA PRO A 132 7.60 4.42 11.49
C PRO A 132 6.38 4.76 12.36
N VAL A 133 5.28 4.10 12.12
CA VAL A 133 4.07 4.28 12.93
C VAL A 133 3.20 3.02 12.87
N THR A 134 2.51 2.72 13.95
CA THR A 134 1.52 1.65 14.02
C THR A 134 0.14 2.26 14.27
N ILE A 135 -0.81 1.96 13.40
CA ILE A 135 -2.22 2.31 13.58
C ILE A 135 -2.91 1.11 14.24
N GLY A 136 -3.54 1.35 15.38
CA GLY A 136 -4.16 0.29 16.17
C GLY A 136 -5.40 -0.31 15.51
N ARG A 137 -5.82 -1.47 16.02
CA ARG A 137 -7.00 -2.20 15.55
C ARG A 137 -8.22 -1.31 15.62
N TRP A 138 -9.02 -1.32 14.53
CA TRP A 138 -10.27 -0.58 14.41
C TRP A 138 -10.15 0.94 14.59
N ALA A 139 -8.94 1.47 14.62
CA ALA A 139 -8.73 2.92 14.68
C ALA A 139 -9.22 3.58 13.40
N THR A 140 -9.70 4.80 13.54
CA THR A 140 -10.06 5.66 12.41
C THR A 140 -9.14 6.86 12.38
N VAL A 141 -8.46 7.05 11.27
CA VAL A 141 -7.66 8.25 10.99
C VAL A 141 -8.50 9.18 10.13
N ALA A 142 -8.70 10.40 10.58
CA ALA A 142 -9.53 11.38 9.87
C ALA A 142 -8.93 11.74 8.50
N ALA A 143 -9.78 12.09 7.56
CA ALA A 143 -9.33 12.60 6.26
C ALA A 143 -8.42 13.82 6.44
N GLY A 144 -7.33 13.85 5.67
CA GLY A 144 -6.33 14.92 5.71
C GLY A 144 -5.44 14.94 6.94
N ALA A 145 -5.58 14.00 7.87
CA ALA A 145 -4.73 13.95 9.06
C ALA A 145 -3.29 13.57 8.72
N VAL A 146 -2.36 14.06 9.54
CA VAL A 146 -0.96 13.62 9.53
C VAL A 146 -0.72 12.87 10.83
N VAL A 147 -0.39 11.59 10.71
CA VAL A 147 -0.16 10.70 11.84
C VAL A 147 1.34 10.42 11.96
N THR A 148 1.89 10.68 13.12
CA THR A 148 3.28 10.39 13.46
C THR A 148 3.36 9.47 14.67
N ALA A 149 4.52 8.87 14.87
CA ALA A 149 4.78 8.04 16.06
C ALA A 149 4.86 8.89 17.34
#